data_e10b3fdbf362c9cf323f98837707ff42
#
_entry.id   e10b3fdbf362c9cf323f98837707ff42
#
_cell.length_a   1.000
_cell.length_b   1.000
_cell.length_c   1.000
_cell.angle_alpha   90.00
_cell.angle_beta   90.00
_cell.angle_gamma   90.00
#
_symmetry.space_group_name_H-M   'P 1'
#
loop_
_entity.id
_entity.type
_entity.pdbx_description
1 polymer ?
#
loop_
_entity_poly.entity_id
_entity_poly.type
_entity_poly.pdbx_seq_one_letter_code
_entity_poly.pdbx_strand_id
1 'polypeptide(L)'
;PTWIGPGSVAVIRGPDPYSFADDPATPTQVVIHPGQHCSAPDGQDLTQAMDRGVRSWGNSPDGSTSMLVGTYERDSEIGRQLLSVLPRLVVMPADAWDSPLVAMLSQEIVRDEPGQEAVLDRLLDLLLVAVLRAWFSRNQAEAPGWYRAQRDPVVGRALRVMQNNPAHPWTVATLAREIGISRAALARRFAELVGEPPMTFLTAWRLALAADLLREPGATISAVAQQVGYNSPFALSTAFKRVRGVSPKEHRAATVQ
;
A
#
# COMPACT_ATOMS: atom_id res chain seq x y z
N PRO A 1 0.46 14.41 -20.31
CA PRO A 1 0.61 13.00 -20.64
C PRO A 1 2.00 12.48 -20.26
N THR A 2 2.07 11.23 -19.85
CA THR A 2 3.32 10.53 -19.52
C THR A 2 3.38 9.25 -20.37
N TRP A 3 4.49 9.04 -21.04
CA TRP A 3 4.70 7.84 -21.83
C TRP A 3 5.11 6.66 -20.95
N ILE A 4 4.47 5.49 -21.15
CA ILE A 4 4.77 4.24 -20.48
C ILE A 4 5.23 3.26 -21.56
N GLY A 5 6.52 2.98 -21.61
CA GLY A 5 7.11 2.08 -22.61
C GLY A 5 6.82 0.60 -22.33
N PRO A 6 7.02 -0.28 -23.32
CA PRO A 6 6.87 -1.72 -23.15
C PRO A 6 7.73 -2.26 -21.99
N GLY A 7 7.20 -3.20 -21.22
CA GLY A 7 7.88 -3.78 -20.05
C GLY A 7 7.98 -2.86 -18.82
N SER A 8 7.49 -1.62 -18.93
CA SER A 8 7.41 -0.71 -17.77
C SER A 8 6.26 -1.09 -16.84
N VAL A 9 6.39 -0.73 -15.57
CA VAL A 9 5.31 -0.83 -14.58
C VAL A 9 4.91 0.58 -14.14
N ALA A 10 3.60 0.84 -14.15
CA ALA A 10 3.04 2.10 -13.64
C ALA A 10 2.19 1.82 -12.40
N VAL A 11 2.36 2.66 -11.36
CA VAL A 11 1.47 2.68 -10.19
C VAL A 11 0.72 4.00 -10.19
N ILE A 12 -0.59 3.93 -10.29
CA ILE A 12 -1.47 5.10 -10.30
C ILE A 12 -2.21 5.15 -8.97
N ARG A 13 -2.09 6.28 -8.28
CA ARG A 13 -2.77 6.51 -7.03
C ARG A 13 -4.14 7.17 -7.28
N GLY A 14 -5.20 6.43 -6.95
CA GLY A 14 -6.57 6.96 -6.96
C GLY A 14 -6.84 8.04 -5.88
N PRO A 15 -8.07 8.56 -5.79
CA PRO A 15 -9.27 8.12 -6.52
C PRO A 15 -9.54 8.88 -7.83
N ASP A 16 -8.70 9.83 -8.22
CA ASP A 16 -8.97 10.66 -9.39
C ASP A 16 -8.98 9.83 -10.70
N PRO A 17 -9.87 10.14 -11.64
CA PRO A 17 -9.91 9.48 -12.93
C PRO A 17 -8.65 9.73 -13.74
N TYR A 18 -8.28 8.75 -14.56
CA TYR A 18 -7.17 8.83 -15.50
C TYR A 18 -7.55 8.15 -16.82
N SER A 19 -6.82 8.47 -17.89
CA SER A 19 -7.02 7.86 -19.19
C SER A 19 -5.73 7.23 -19.69
N PHE A 20 -5.86 6.11 -20.39
CA PHE A 20 -4.81 5.48 -21.18
C PHE A 20 -5.18 5.58 -22.66
N ALA A 21 -4.20 5.85 -23.48
CA ALA A 21 -4.33 5.82 -24.93
C ALA A 21 -2.96 5.52 -25.56
N ASP A 22 -2.95 5.02 -26.74
CA ASP A 22 -1.76 4.86 -27.59
C ASP A 22 -1.22 6.22 -28.08
N ASP A 23 -2.12 7.16 -28.33
CA ASP A 23 -1.81 8.55 -28.68
C ASP A 23 -2.65 9.50 -27.80
N PRO A 24 -2.09 10.61 -27.29
CA PRO A 24 -2.84 11.61 -26.53
C PRO A 24 -4.05 12.22 -27.26
N ALA A 25 -4.07 12.18 -28.58
CA ALA A 25 -5.17 12.67 -29.40
C ALA A 25 -6.28 11.61 -29.60
N THR A 26 -6.05 10.35 -29.24
CA THR A 26 -7.07 9.29 -29.34
C THR A 26 -8.23 9.59 -28.39
N PRO A 27 -9.47 9.72 -28.91
CA PRO A 27 -10.62 9.98 -28.05
C PRO A 27 -10.91 8.77 -27.14
N THR A 28 -11.49 9.03 -25.98
CA THR A 28 -11.93 7.97 -25.07
C THR A 28 -12.92 7.05 -25.77
N GLN A 29 -12.60 5.77 -25.84
CA GLN A 29 -13.44 4.73 -26.46
C GLN A 29 -14.17 3.91 -25.40
N VAL A 30 -13.58 3.76 -24.23
CA VAL A 30 -14.08 2.94 -23.12
C VAL A 30 -13.96 3.67 -21.82
N VAL A 31 -15.00 3.60 -20.99
CA VAL A 31 -15.01 4.09 -19.61
C VAL A 31 -15.10 2.87 -18.68
N ILE A 32 -14.09 2.70 -17.81
CA ILE A 32 -14.07 1.65 -16.79
C ILE A 32 -14.56 2.28 -15.47
N HIS A 33 -15.70 1.82 -14.99
CA HIS A 33 -16.32 2.27 -13.76
C HIS A 33 -15.82 1.46 -12.54
N PRO A 34 -16.02 1.95 -11.30
CA PRO A 34 -15.86 1.13 -10.10
C PRO A 34 -16.63 -0.18 -10.22
N GLY A 35 -16.02 -1.29 -9.74
CA GLY A 35 -16.60 -2.65 -9.91
C GLY A 35 -16.33 -3.27 -11.29
N GLN A 36 -15.42 -2.69 -12.09
CA GLN A 36 -14.98 -3.20 -13.40
C GLN A 36 -16.09 -3.25 -14.49
N HIS A 37 -17.16 -2.51 -14.30
CA HIS A 37 -18.16 -2.32 -15.34
C HIS A 37 -17.62 -1.41 -16.43
N CYS A 38 -17.73 -1.82 -17.70
CA CYS A 38 -17.18 -1.12 -18.84
C CYS A 38 -18.29 -0.62 -19.78
N SER A 39 -18.23 0.65 -20.15
CA SER A 39 -19.17 1.25 -21.10
C SER A 39 -18.46 2.09 -22.18
N ALA A 40 -19.13 2.29 -23.30
CA ALA A 40 -18.77 3.35 -24.22
C ALA A 40 -19.09 4.73 -23.59
N PRO A 41 -18.52 5.84 -24.12
CA PRO A 41 -18.83 7.18 -23.62
C PRO A 41 -20.29 7.59 -23.69
N ASP A 42 -21.08 6.98 -24.59
CA ASP A 42 -22.52 7.16 -24.70
C ASP A 42 -23.36 6.30 -23.74
N GLY A 43 -22.70 5.48 -22.92
CA GLY A 43 -23.33 4.60 -21.93
C GLY A 43 -23.66 3.19 -22.40
N GLN A 44 -23.35 2.82 -23.66
CA GLN A 44 -23.54 1.45 -24.13
C GLN A 44 -22.64 0.49 -23.35
N ASP A 45 -23.20 -0.61 -22.85
CA ASP A 45 -22.45 -1.67 -22.18
C ASP A 45 -21.51 -2.39 -23.18
N LEU A 46 -20.24 -2.46 -22.82
CA LEU A 46 -19.19 -3.10 -23.64
C LEU A 46 -18.67 -4.41 -23.02
N THR A 47 -19.20 -4.84 -21.89
CA THR A 47 -18.66 -5.97 -21.12
C THR A 47 -18.57 -7.24 -21.96
N GLN A 48 -19.63 -7.61 -22.66
CA GLN A 48 -19.64 -8.80 -23.52
C GLN A 48 -18.93 -8.59 -24.86
N ALA A 49 -19.03 -7.40 -25.46
CA ALA A 49 -18.46 -7.12 -26.77
C ALA A 49 -16.92 -7.16 -26.77
N MET A 50 -16.33 -6.87 -25.64
CA MET A 50 -14.87 -6.78 -25.49
C MET A 50 -14.26 -7.93 -24.69
N ASP A 51 -15.06 -8.93 -24.28
CA ASP A 51 -14.57 -10.16 -23.65
C ASP A 51 -13.68 -10.94 -24.62
N ARG A 52 -12.50 -11.34 -24.18
CA ARG A 52 -11.48 -12.09 -24.95
C ARG A 52 -11.07 -13.39 -24.25
N GLY A 53 -11.82 -13.83 -23.26
CA GLY A 53 -11.57 -15.05 -22.51
C GLY A 53 -11.10 -14.80 -21.09
N VAL A 54 -10.45 -15.80 -20.48
CA VAL A 54 -10.11 -15.79 -19.05
C VAL A 54 -9.36 -14.51 -18.68
N ARG A 55 -10.00 -13.65 -17.89
CA ARG A 55 -9.47 -12.39 -17.37
C ARG A 55 -8.85 -11.48 -18.47
N SER A 56 -9.29 -11.65 -19.70
CA SER A 56 -8.81 -10.91 -20.87
C SER A 56 -9.94 -10.08 -21.45
N TRP A 57 -9.67 -8.82 -21.69
CA TRP A 57 -10.62 -7.85 -22.18
C TRP A 57 -9.95 -6.84 -23.11
N GLY A 58 -10.58 -6.45 -24.19
CA GLY A 58 -10.00 -5.49 -25.11
C GLY A 58 -10.71 -5.36 -26.44
N ASN A 59 -10.33 -4.33 -27.19
CA ASN A 59 -10.93 -3.95 -28.45
C ASN A 59 -10.47 -4.82 -29.66
N SER A 60 -9.35 -5.55 -29.53
CA SER A 60 -8.86 -6.45 -30.59
C SER A 60 -8.21 -7.70 -30.01
N PRO A 61 -8.48 -8.91 -30.55
CA PRO A 61 -7.72 -10.11 -30.19
C PRO A 61 -6.27 -10.08 -30.69
N ASP A 62 -6.02 -9.37 -31.80
CA ASP A 62 -4.71 -9.25 -32.43
C ASP A 62 -4.04 -7.90 -32.15
N GLY A 63 -4.33 -7.30 -31.02
CA GLY A 63 -3.77 -6.02 -30.60
C GLY A 63 -2.24 -6.09 -30.48
N SER A 64 -1.55 -5.08 -30.99
CA SER A 64 -0.08 -4.98 -30.90
C SER A 64 0.41 -4.69 -29.48
N THR A 65 -0.49 -4.31 -28.57
CA THR A 65 -0.17 -3.92 -27.19
C THR A 65 -1.12 -4.61 -26.22
N SER A 66 -0.55 -5.18 -25.18
CA SER A 66 -1.31 -5.72 -24.04
C SER A 66 -0.87 -5.06 -22.75
N MET A 67 -1.79 -4.90 -21.82
CA MET A 67 -1.56 -4.30 -20.51
C MET A 67 -2.12 -5.20 -19.41
N LEU A 68 -1.28 -5.50 -18.41
CA LEU A 68 -1.73 -6.13 -17.19
C LEU A 68 -2.20 -5.05 -16.21
N VAL A 69 -3.43 -5.15 -15.74
CA VAL A 69 -4.00 -4.23 -14.77
C VAL A 69 -4.34 -4.99 -13.49
N GLY A 70 -3.83 -4.51 -12.38
CA GLY A 70 -4.19 -4.97 -11.04
C GLY A 70 -4.68 -3.80 -10.21
N THR A 71 -5.74 -4.00 -9.44
CA THR A 71 -6.30 -2.99 -8.55
C THR A 71 -6.15 -3.42 -7.10
N TYR A 72 -5.75 -2.47 -6.25
CA TYR A 72 -5.69 -2.64 -4.81
C TYR A 72 -6.87 -1.91 -4.18
N GLU A 73 -7.86 -2.67 -3.76
CA GLU A 73 -9.02 -2.14 -3.06
C GLU A 73 -8.83 -2.12 -1.53
N ARG A 74 -7.79 -2.81 -1.03
CA ARG A 74 -7.50 -2.89 0.40
C ARG A 74 -6.82 -1.62 0.90
N ASP A 75 -7.54 -0.92 1.71
CA ASP A 75 -7.19 0.36 2.29
C ASP A 75 -6.53 0.16 3.68
N SER A 76 -5.34 -0.46 3.73
CA SER A 76 -4.58 -0.53 4.97
C SER A 76 -3.99 0.83 5.33
N GLU A 77 -4.02 1.19 6.62
CA GLU A 77 -3.46 2.46 7.10
C GLU A 77 -1.96 2.60 6.84
N ILE A 78 -1.23 1.48 6.99
CA ILE A 78 0.21 1.45 6.71
C ILE A 78 0.45 1.60 5.21
N GLY A 79 -0.37 0.93 4.38
CA GLY A 79 -0.35 1.08 2.93
C GLY A 79 -0.63 2.52 2.51
N ARG A 80 -1.66 3.16 3.09
CA ARG A 80 -1.98 4.57 2.83
C ARG A 80 -0.83 5.51 3.17
N GLN A 81 -0.14 5.30 4.29
CA GLN A 81 1.03 6.11 4.67
C GLN A 81 2.16 5.99 3.65
N LEU A 82 2.42 4.80 3.11
CA LEU A 82 3.40 4.60 2.04
C LEU A 82 2.93 5.22 0.72
N LEU A 83 1.69 4.98 0.34
CA LEU A 83 1.14 5.49 -0.91
C LEU A 83 0.96 7.00 -0.90
N SER A 84 0.70 7.63 0.27
CA SER A 84 0.49 9.08 0.38
C SER A 84 1.70 9.93 0.00
N VAL A 85 2.91 9.38 0.12
CA VAL A 85 4.15 10.07 -0.25
C VAL A 85 4.56 9.83 -1.71
N LEU A 86 3.88 8.91 -2.41
CA LEU A 86 4.11 8.72 -3.83
C LEU A 86 3.48 9.85 -4.64
N PRO A 87 4.09 10.25 -5.77
CA PRO A 87 3.40 11.06 -6.75
C PRO A 87 2.14 10.33 -7.25
N ARG A 88 1.23 11.06 -7.90
CA ARG A 88 0.00 10.47 -8.44
C ARG A 88 0.28 9.33 -9.42
N LEU A 89 1.36 9.42 -10.17
CA LEU A 89 1.83 8.41 -11.12
C LEU A 89 3.29 8.13 -10.86
N VAL A 90 3.60 6.87 -10.59
CA VAL A 90 4.96 6.30 -10.56
C VAL A 90 5.13 5.46 -11.81
N VAL A 91 6.18 5.70 -12.57
CA VAL A 91 6.56 4.86 -13.72
C VAL A 91 7.94 4.27 -13.45
N MET A 92 8.03 2.95 -13.52
CA MET A 92 9.28 2.20 -13.45
C MET A 92 9.56 1.65 -14.84
N PRO A 93 10.53 2.23 -15.58
CA PRO A 93 10.93 1.73 -16.90
C PRO A 93 11.50 0.31 -16.81
N ALA A 94 11.37 -0.45 -17.90
CA ALA A 94 11.82 -1.85 -17.94
C ALA A 94 13.30 -2.04 -17.58
N ASP A 95 14.17 -1.09 -17.97
CA ASP A 95 15.60 -1.08 -17.68
C ASP A 95 15.95 -0.64 -16.24
N ALA A 96 14.96 -0.10 -15.53
CA ALA A 96 15.16 0.45 -14.20
C ALA A 96 15.09 -0.60 -13.08
N TRP A 97 14.62 -1.78 -13.38
CA TRP A 97 14.46 -2.86 -12.41
C TRP A 97 14.47 -4.23 -13.09
N ASP A 98 15.01 -5.21 -12.41
CA ASP A 98 15.00 -6.61 -12.84
C ASP A 98 14.08 -7.39 -11.90
N SER A 99 12.94 -7.84 -12.42
CA SER A 99 11.97 -8.61 -11.63
C SER A 99 11.19 -9.58 -12.52
N PRO A 100 11.16 -10.87 -12.17
CA PRO A 100 10.41 -11.88 -12.91
C PRO A 100 8.88 -11.78 -12.69
N LEU A 101 8.42 -10.91 -11.79
CA LEU A 101 7.04 -10.89 -11.34
C LEU A 101 6.04 -10.56 -12.45
N VAL A 102 6.40 -9.66 -13.38
CA VAL A 102 5.54 -9.34 -14.53
C VAL A 102 5.37 -10.55 -15.43
N ALA A 103 6.45 -11.28 -15.71
CA ALA A 103 6.39 -12.50 -16.51
C ALA A 103 5.56 -13.60 -15.81
N MET A 104 5.73 -13.77 -14.49
CA MET A 104 4.93 -14.72 -13.71
C MET A 104 3.45 -14.36 -13.73
N LEU A 105 3.09 -13.08 -13.54
CA LEU A 105 1.71 -12.60 -13.65
C LEU A 105 1.12 -12.87 -15.03
N SER A 106 1.89 -12.58 -16.09
CA SER A 106 1.46 -12.80 -17.49
C SER A 106 1.19 -14.28 -17.80
N GLN A 107 1.97 -15.17 -17.20
CA GLN A 107 1.78 -16.62 -17.35
C GLN A 107 0.61 -17.14 -16.54
N GLU A 108 0.41 -16.61 -15.33
CA GLU A 108 -0.64 -17.07 -14.42
C GLU A 108 -2.03 -16.57 -14.83
N ILE A 109 -2.14 -15.34 -15.35
CA ILE A 109 -3.44 -14.72 -15.63
C ILE A 109 -4.25 -15.46 -16.71
N VAL A 110 -3.57 -16.15 -17.63
CA VAL A 110 -4.22 -16.92 -18.71
C VAL A 110 -4.58 -18.36 -18.32
N ARG A 111 -4.20 -18.81 -17.11
CA ARG A 111 -4.58 -20.13 -16.60
C ARG A 111 -5.99 -20.08 -16.06
N ASP A 112 -6.71 -21.19 -16.17
CA ASP A 112 -8.02 -21.37 -15.56
C ASP A 112 -7.96 -22.57 -14.62
N GLU A 113 -7.23 -22.40 -13.51
CA GLU A 113 -6.96 -23.47 -12.54
C GLU A 113 -7.46 -23.09 -11.14
N PRO A 114 -7.89 -24.06 -10.32
CA PRO A 114 -8.28 -23.81 -8.95
C PRO A 114 -7.16 -23.12 -8.16
N GLY A 115 -7.48 -22.03 -7.45
CA GLY A 115 -6.53 -21.26 -6.66
C GLY A 115 -5.76 -20.16 -7.41
N GLN A 116 -5.99 -20.00 -8.70
CA GLN A 116 -5.38 -18.95 -9.52
C GLN A 116 -5.53 -17.55 -8.89
N GLU A 117 -6.73 -17.21 -8.40
CA GLU A 117 -6.99 -15.90 -7.78
C GLU A 117 -6.04 -15.63 -6.60
N ALA A 118 -5.85 -16.63 -5.73
CA ALA A 118 -4.93 -16.49 -4.61
C ALA A 118 -3.46 -16.32 -5.05
N VAL A 119 -3.06 -16.97 -6.16
CA VAL A 119 -1.71 -16.80 -6.72
C VAL A 119 -1.55 -15.41 -7.32
N LEU A 120 -2.52 -14.93 -8.11
CA LEU A 120 -2.50 -13.61 -8.72
C LEU A 120 -2.44 -12.50 -7.65
N ASP A 121 -3.23 -12.61 -6.59
CA ASP A 121 -3.22 -11.66 -5.47
C ASP A 121 -1.82 -11.58 -4.83
N ARG A 122 -1.16 -12.72 -4.58
CA ARG A 122 0.17 -12.75 -3.98
C ARG A 122 1.24 -12.21 -4.91
N LEU A 123 1.16 -12.52 -6.19
CA LEU A 123 2.08 -11.97 -7.19
C LEU A 123 1.92 -10.44 -7.33
N LEU A 124 0.68 -9.96 -7.27
CA LEU A 124 0.37 -8.54 -7.32
C LEU A 124 0.90 -7.80 -6.06
N ASP A 125 0.70 -8.37 -4.88
CA ASP A 125 1.27 -7.87 -3.61
C ASP A 125 2.81 -7.75 -3.70
N LEU A 126 3.47 -8.81 -4.19
CA LEU A 126 4.92 -8.84 -4.37
C LEU A 126 5.38 -7.79 -5.38
N LEU A 127 4.63 -7.64 -6.49
CA LEU A 127 4.93 -6.65 -7.52
C LEU A 127 4.90 -5.24 -6.95
N LEU A 128 3.85 -4.87 -6.21
CA LEU A 128 3.75 -3.56 -5.58
C LEU A 128 4.93 -3.30 -4.63
N VAL A 129 5.27 -4.27 -3.77
CA VAL A 129 6.42 -4.14 -2.85
C VAL A 129 7.73 -3.97 -3.62
N ALA A 130 7.93 -4.73 -4.71
CA ALA A 130 9.14 -4.64 -5.53
C ALA A 130 9.25 -3.27 -6.22
N VAL A 131 8.16 -2.77 -6.80
CA VAL A 131 8.11 -1.44 -7.43
C VAL A 131 8.40 -0.34 -6.41
N LEU A 132 7.76 -0.37 -5.23
CA LEU A 132 8.00 0.61 -4.17
C LEU A 132 9.45 0.61 -3.68
N ARG A 133 10.04 -0.57 -3.51
CA ARG A 133 11.47 -0.70 -3.15
C ARG A 133 12.39 -0.10 -4.21
N ALA A 134 12.13 -0.42 -5.48
CA ALA A 134 12.91 0.12 -6.59
C ALA A 134 12.75 1.64 -6.70
N TRP A 135 11.53 2.16 -6.58
CA TRP A 135 11.23 3.58 -6.59
C TRP A 135 11.97 4.33 -5.48
N PHE A 136 11.77 3.94 -4.22
CA PHE A 136 12.42 4.61 -3.08
C PHE A 136 13.94 4.41 -3.05
N SER A 137 14.46 3.38 -3.69
CA SER A 137 15.90 3.23 -3.86
C SER A 137 16.50 4.31 -4.77
N ARG A 138 15.76 4.72 -5.80
CA ARG A 138 16.16 5.76 -6.76
C ARG A 138 15.82 7.17 -6.28
N ASN A 139 14.69 7.31 -5.60
CA ASN A 139 14.13 8.60 -5.15
C ASN A 139 14.19 8.69 -3.62
N GLN A 140 15.38 8.54 -3.04
CA GLN A 140 15.55 8.48 -1.58
C GLN A 140 15.02 9.72 -0.85
N ALA A 141 15.06 10.90 -1.48
CA ALA A 141 14.56 12.14 -0.88
C ALA A 141 13.03 12.12 -0.68
N GLU A 142 12.30 11.40 -1.52
CA GLU A 142 10.83 11.29 -1.48
C GLU A 142 10.35 10.21 -0.50
N ALA A 143 11.25 9.30 -0.09
CA ALA A 143 10.89 8.24 0.85
C ALA A 143 10.60 8.81 2.26
N PRO A 144 9.60 8.26 2.98
CA PRO A 144 9.34 8.64 4.37
C PRO A 144 10.59 8.49 5.24
N GLY A 145 10.75 9.38 6.22
CA GLY A 145 11.90 9.35 7.13
C GLY A 145 12.11 7.97 7.77
N TRP A 146 11.04 7.35 8.28
CA TRP A 146 11.10 6.01 8.87
C TRP A 146 11.52 4.92 7.86
N TYR A 147 11.15 5.04 6.58
CA TYR A 147 11.56 4.09 5.54
C TYR A 147 13.06 4.22 5.25
N ARG A 148 13.56 5.45 5.10
CA ARG A 148 15.01 5.71 4.91
C ARG A 148 15.82 5.24 6.11
N ALA A 149 15.32 5.49 7.32
CA ALA A 149 15.98 5.15 8.57
C ALA A 149 16.09 3.62 8.79
N GLN A 150 15.36 2.78 8.07
CA GLN A 150 15.50 1.32 8.16
C GLN A 150 16.90 0.81 7.76
N ARG A 151 17.64 1.56 6.95
CA ARG A 151 19.01 1.23 6.56
C ARG A 151 20.04 1.60 7.63
N ASP A 152 19.68 2.45 8.57
CA ASP A 152 20.55 2.81 9.69
C ASP A 152 20.66 1.63 10.67
N PRO A 153 21.89 1.23 11.08
CA PRO A 153 22.07 0.06 11.92
C PRO A 153 21.42 0.19 13.31
N VAL A 154 21.29 1.40 13.82
CA VAL A 154 20.71 1.69 15.14
C VAL A 154 19.21 1.94 15.03
N VAL A 155 18.82 2.95 14.25
CA VAL A 155 17.42 3.35 14.12
C VAL A 155 16.61 2.30 13.40
N GLY A 156 17.18 1.65 12.36
CA GLY A 156 16.52 0.55 11.67
C GLY A 156 16.27 -0.66 12.58
N ARG A 157 17.18 -0.97 13.53
CA ARG A 157 16.93 -1.98 14.54
C ARG A 157 15.82 -1.54 15.50
N ALA A 158 15.81 -0.28 15.92
CA ALA A 158 14.74 0.28 16.77
C ALA A 158 13.37 0.17 16.10
N LEU A 159 13.28 0.56 14.83
CA LEU A 159 12.05 0.47 14.04
C LEU A 159 11.55 -0.97 13.96
N ARG A 160 12.42 -1.91 13.59
CA ARG A 160 12.06 -3.34 13.51
C ARG A 160 11.56 -3.90 14.84
N VAL A 161 12.23 -3.58 15.94
CA VAL A 161 11.84 -4.04 17.28
C VAL A 161 10.46 -3.51 17.67
N MET A 162 10.18 -2.23 17.42
CA MET A 162 8.88 -1.63 17.70
C MET A 162 7.77 -2.17 16.78
N GLN A 163 8.06 -2.34 15.50
CA GLN A 163 7.10 -2.81 14.50
C GLN A 163 6.73 -4.28 14.69
N ASN A 164 7.71 -5.13 15.05
CA ASN A 164 7.47 -6.55 15.29
C ASN A 164 6.80 -6.85 16.64
N ASN A 165 7.00 -5.98 17.62
CA ASN A 165 6.42 -6.12 18.95
C ASN A 165 5.71 -4.84 19.41
N PRO A 166 4.66 -4.40 18.73
CA PRO A 166 3.98 -3.15 19.07
C PRO A 166 3.32 -3.19 20.46
N ALA A 167 2.88 -4.36 20.90
CA ALA A 167 2.23 -4.52 22.21
C ALA A 167 3.20 -4.41 23.41
N HIS A 168 4.49 -4.63 23.19
CA HIS A 168 5.47 -4.54 24.28
C HIS A 168 5.50 -3.12 24.87
N PRO A 169 5.59 -2.96 26.23
CA PRO A 169 5.56 -1.64 26.89
C PRO A 169 6.89 -0.89 26.73
N TRP A 170 7.21 -0.57 25.47
CA TRP A 170 8.43 0.17 25.13
C TRP A 170 8.46 1.55 25.78
N THR A 171 9.60 1.87 26.33
CA THR A 171 10.04 3.23 26.67
C THR A 171 11.32 3.53 25.91
N VAL A 172 11.71 4.81 25.79
CA VAL A 172 13.00 5.14 25.17
C VAL A 172 14.16 4.44 25.89
N ALA A 173 14.06 4.27 27.21
CA ALA A 173 15.09 3.60 28.01
C ALA A 173 15.17 2.08 27.72
N THR A 174 14.03 1.40 27.69
CA THR A 174 13.99 -0.06 27.40
C THR A 174 14.40 -0.34 25.97
N LEU A 175 13.96 0.50 25.03
CA LEU A 175 14.35 0.39 23.61
C LEU A 175 15.86 0.62 23.42
N ALA A 176 16.42 1.66 24.05
CA ALA A 176 17.85 1.95 23.98
C ALA A 176 18.70 0.80 24.54
N ARG A 177 18.30 0.21 25.66
CA ARG A 177 18.94 -0.97 26.24
C ARG A 177 18.88 -2.18 25.30
N GLU A 178 17.74 -2.43 24.69
CA GLU A 178 17.56 -3.53 23.71
C GLU A 178 18.49 -3.41 22.52
N ILE A 179 18.78 -2.18 22.10
CA ILE A 179 19.65 -1.91 20.95
C ILE A 179 21.14 -1.80 21.35
N GLY A 180 21.42 -1.59 22.64
CA GLY A 180 22.79 -1.48 23.15
C GLY A 180 23.39 -0.08 23.04
N ILE A 181 22.58 1.00 23.16
CA ILE A 181 23.04 2.39 23.14
C ILE A 181 22.44 3.21 24.28
N SER A 182 22.93 4.44 24.48
CA SER A 182 22.37 5.33 25.48
C SER A 182 20.99 5.89 25.04
N ARG A 183 20.11 6.16 26.03
CA ARG A 183 18.80 6.78 25.82
C ARG A 183 18.89 8.10 25.03
N ALA A 184 19.87 8.95 25.36
CA ALA A 184 20.03 10.23 24.71
C ALA A 184 20.48 10.08 23.25
N ALA A 185 21.40 9.15 22.97
CA ALA A 185 21.86 8.86 21.61
C ALA A 185 20.73 8.31 20.74
N LEU A 186 19.91 7.38 21.26
CA LEU A 186 18.75 6.87 20.54
C LEU A 186 17.74 7.98 20.23
N ALA A 187 17.33 8.75 21.23
CA ALA A 187 16.32 9.79 21.07
C ALA A 187 16.73 10.82 20.00
N ARG A 188 17.98 11.29 20.06
CA ARG A 188 18.52 12.24 19.07
C ARG A 188 18.56 11.65 17.67
N ARG A 189 19.26 10.50 17.50
CA ARG A 189 19.46 9.87 16.18
C ARG A 189 18.14 9.46 15.53
N PHE A 190 17.19 8.96 16.33
CA PHE A 190 15.87 8.60 15.83
C PHE A 190 15.10 9.82 15.33
N ALA A 191 15.07 10.92 16.09
CA ALA A 191 14.41 12.16 15.68
C ALA A 191 15.07 12.79 14.44
N GLU A 192 16.40 12.74 14.33
CA GLU A 192 17.15 13.23 13.16
C GLU A 192 16.79 12.45 11.87
N LEU A 193 16.67 11.13 11.94
CA LEU A 193 16.47 10.29 10.76
C LEU A 193 14.99 10.05 10.41
N VAL A 194 14.13 9.92 11.42
CA VAL A 194 12.69 9.64 11.24
C VAL A 194 11.88 10.92 11.15
N GLY A 195 12.33 12.00 11.80
CA GLY A 195 11.66 13.29 11.86
C GLY A 195 10.76 13.47 13.10
N GLU A 196 10.65 12.43 13.96
CA GLU A 196 9.83 12.46 15.18
C GLU A 196 10.45 11.58 16.30
N PRO A 197 10.08 11.81 17.57
CA PRO A 197 10.55 10.98 18.68
C PRO A 197 10.10 9.51 18.60
N PRO A 198 10.89 8.54 19.16
CA PRO A 198 10.56 7.11 19.07
C PRO A 198 9.17 6.74 19.61
N MET A 199 8.73 7.34 20.72
CA MET A 199 7.42 7.00 21.30
C MET A 199 6.25 7.64 20.56
N THR A 200 6.47 8.75 19.86
CA THR A 200 5.50 9.35 18.94
C THR A 200 5.27 8.43 17.75
N PHE A 201 6.36 7.99 17.12
CA PHE A 201 6.31 6.99 16.04
C PHE A 201 5.59 5.72 16.47
N LEU A 202 5.95 5.14 17.63
CA LEU A 202 5.29 3.93 18.14
C LEU A 202 3.80 4.14 18.37
N THR A 203 3.39 5.29 18.89
CA THR A 203 1.97 5.62 19.09
C THR A 203 1.24 5.66 17.74
N ALA A 204 1.79 6.35 16.76
CA ALA A 204 1.22 6.42 15.40
C ALA A 204 1.13 5.03 14.76
N TRP A 205 2.18 4.21 14.88
CA TRP A 205 2.22 2.84 14.39
C TRP A 205 1.14 1.95 15.03
N ARG A 206 1.02 1.99 16.36
CA ARG A 206 -0.02 1.26 17.11
C ARG A 206 -1.43 1.65 16.66
N LEU A 207 -1.66 2.93 16.44
CA LEU A 207 -2.98 3.43 16.00
C LEU A 207 -3.27 3.09 14.54
N ALA A 208 -2.26 3.00 13.68
CA ALA A 208 -2.41 2.51 12.31
C ALA A 208 -2.81 1.02 12.32
N LEU A 209 -2.08 0.19 13.06
CA LEU A 209 -2.43 -1.22 13.24
C LEU A 209 -3.83 -1.41 13.86
N ALA A 210 -4.18 -0.60 14.88
CA ALA A 210 -5.50 -0.66 15.50
C ALA A 210 -6.60 -0.34 14.49
N ALA A 211 -6.39 0.62 13.60
CA ALA A 211 -7.37 0.98 12.59
C ALA A 211 -7.60 -0.15 11.57
N ASP A 212 -6.54 -0.85 11.18
CA ASP A 212 -6.65 -2.02 10.30
C ASP A 212 -7.37 -3.20 11.01
N LEU A 213 -6.94 -3.52 12.23
CA LEU A 213 -7.56 -4.59 13.03
C LEU A 213 -9.04 -4.34 13.36
N LEU A 214 -9.44 -3.08 13.54
CA LEU A 214 -10.84 -2.72 13.82
C LEU A 214 -11.78 -2.97 12.63
N ARG A 215 -11.25 -3.10 11.42
CA ARG A 215 -12.02 -3.43 10.20
C ARG A 215 -12.28 -4.93 10.06
N GLU A 216 -11.56 -5.76 10.80
CA GLU A 216 -11.71 -7.19 10.74
C GLU A 216 -13.06 -7.65 11.30
N PRO A 217 -13.76 -8.61 10.65
CA PRO A 217 -14.99 -9.16 11.17
C PRO A 217 -14.82 -9.73 12.58
N GLY A 218 -15.70 -9.35 13.50
CA GLY A 218 -15.64 -9.84 14.89
C GLY A 218 -14.61 -9.15 15.80
N ALA A 219 -13.82 -8.20 15.31
CA ALA A 219 -12.87 -7.47 16.15
C ALA A 219 -13.57 -6.70 17.28
N THR A 220 -13.06 -6.83 18.49
CA THR A 220 -13.51 -6.06 19.66
C THR A 220 -12.47 -4.99 20.02
N ILE A 221 -12.93 -3.83 20.49
CA ILE A 221 -12.01 -2.75 20.91
C ILE A 221 -11.06 -3.24 22.01
N SER A 222 -11.54 -4.15 22.89
CA SER A 222 -10.72 -4.73 23.96
C SER A 222 -9.60 -5.61 23.43
N ALA A 223 -9.90 -6.52 22.49
CA ALA A 223 -8.89 -7.38 21.88
C ALA A 223 -7.86 -6.56 21.09
N VAL A 224 -8.33 -5.60 20.28
CA VAL A 224 -7.44 -4.71 19.53
C VAL A 224 -6.55 -3.88 20.47
N ALA A 225 -7.09 -3.34 21.58
CA ALA A 225 -6.28 -2.60 22.56
C ALA A 225 -5.11 -3.44 23.07
N GLN A 226 -5.36 -4.69 23.44
CA GLN A 226 -4.31 -5.60 23.90
C GLN A 226 -3.28 -5.91 22.83
N GLN A 227 -3.72 -6.20 21.61
CA GLN A 227 -2.84 -6.53 20.47
C GLN A 227 -1.90 -5.39 20.10
N VAL A 228 -2.34 -4.15 20.23
CA VAL A 228 -1.51 -2.98 19.92
C VAL A 228 -0.83 -2.34 21.14
N GLY A 229 -0.97 -2.94 22.34
CA GLY A 229 -0.24 -2.55 23.54
C GLY A 229 -0.84 -1.39 24.32
N TYR A 230 -2.17 -1.25 24.32
CA TYR A 230 -2.90 -0.38 25.23
C TYR A 230 -3.47 -1.17 26.41
N ASN A 231 -3.32 -0.64 27.61
CA ASN A 231 -3.74 -1.31 28.85
C ASN A 231 -5.26 -1.42 29.02
N SER A 232 -6.04 -0.66 28.24
CA SER A 232 -7.49 -0.71 28.28
C SER A 232 -8.13 -0.22 26.98
N PRO A 233 -9.38 -0.64 26.69
CA PRO A 233 -10.17 -0.12 25.57
C PRO A 233 -10.37 1.39 25.63
N PHE A 234 -10.46 1.94 26.84
CA PHE A 234 -10.61 3.38 27.08
C PHE A 234 -9.35 4.15 26.66
N ALA A 235 -8.16 3.64 27.04
CA ALA A 235 -6.88 4.25 26.68
C ALA A 235 -6.68 4.26 25.15
N LEU A 236 -7.01 3.14 24.48
CA LEU A 236 -6.99 3.08 23.01
C LEU A 236 -7.97 4.09 22.42
N SER A 237 -9.23 4.12 22.88
CA SER A 237 -10.27 5.00 22.33
C SER A 237 -9.89 6.48 22.45
N THR A 238 -9.32 6.87 23.59
CA THR A 238 -8.85 8.24 23.85
C THR A 238 -7.69 8.61 22.91
N ALA A 239 -6.69 7.75 22.78
CA ALA A 239 -5.55 7.97 21.88
C ALA A 239 -5.98 8.00 20.41
N PHE A 240 -6.86 7.07 20.03
CA PHE A 240 -7.38 6.95 18.66
C PHE A 240 -8.15 8.21 18.25
N LYS A 241 -9.11 8.67 19.09
CA LYS A 241 -9.87 9.88 18.82
C LYS A 241 -9.00 11.13 18.77
N ARG A 242 -8.00 11.24 19.66
CA ARG A 242 -7.06 12.37 19.67
C ARG A 242 -6.26 12.49 18.38
N VAL A 243 -5.81 11.36 17.81
CA VAL A 243 -4.92 11.35 16.63
C VAL A 243 -5.71 11.32 15.32
N ARG A 244 -6.87 10.63 15.30
CA ARG A 244 -7.64 10.41 14.06
C ARG A 244 -8.92 11.25 13.96
N GLY A 245 -9.27 11.97 15.01
CA GLY A 245 -10.48 12.81 15.05
C GLY A 245 -11.79 12.04 15.27
N VAL A 246 -11.79 10.71 15.06
CA VAL A 246 -12.97 9.83 15.20
C VAL A 246 -12.71 8.73 16.23
N SER A 247 -13.78 8.20 16.85
CA SER A 247 -13.67 7.06 17.76
C SER A 247 -13.43 5.74 17.01
N PRO A 248 -12.89 4.69 17.67
CA PRO A 248 -12.78 3.35 17.09
C PRO A 248 -14.11 2.78 16.57
N LYS A 249 -15.22 3.10 17.25
CA LYS A 249 -16.56 2.67 16.83
C LYS A 249 -17.02 3.36 15.55
N GLU A 250 -16.83 4.66 15.44
CA GLU A 250 -17.13 5.44 14.23
C GLU A 250 -16.28 5.01 13.06
N HIS A 251 -14.96 4.79 13.29
CA HIS A 251 -14.04 4.29 12.28
C HIS A 251 -14.50 2.95 11.68
N ARG A 252 -14.91 1.99 12.53
CA ARG A 252 -15.43 0.69 12.07
C ARG A 252 -16.73 0.83 11.29
N ALA A 253 -17.64 1.70 11.74
CA ALA A 253 -18.92 1.90 11.05
C ALA A 253 -18.77 2.50 9.65
N ALA A 254 -17.78 3.37 9.44
CA ALA A 254 -17.48 3.98 8.14
C ALA A 254 -16.90 3.00 7.10
N THR A 255 -16.47 1.81 7.53
CA THR A 255 -15.84 0.81 6.65
C THR A 255 -16.84 -0.24 6.14
N VAL A 256 -18.06 -0.28 6.68
CA VAL A 256 -19.11 -1.26 6.34
C VAL A 256 -20.04 -0.74 5.23
N GLN A 257 -19.82 0.47 4.74
CA GLN A 257 -20.53 1.06 3.60
C GLN A 257 -19.67 0.93 2.33
#